data_bfbb54be6c5e13b5d57f23ed56bed73c
#
_entry.id   bfbb54be6c5e13b5d57f23ed56bed73c
#
_cell.length_a   1.000
_cell.length_b   1.000
_cell.length_c   1.000
_cell.angle_alpha   90.00
_cell.angle_beta   90.00
_cell.angle_gamma   90.00
#
_symmetry.space_group_name_H-M   'P 1'
#
loop_
_entity.id
_entity.type
_entity.pdbx_description
1 polymer ?
#
loop_
_entity_poly.entity_id
_entity_poly.type
_entity_poly.pdbx_seq_one_letter_code
_entity_poly.pdbx_strand_id
1 'polypeptide(L)'
;MKQLLARTREWMTTRTGKVESTGFTAADAAVAKALNDVFSSAVMEAPRQHEQRYASFLARKPEDRVFVGKFDDVMEFLRAVRQACAGRRSVKASDMPELNRDALPLINLSRGFDITYDNNDQEIDRHRYGSFTDQSQDNMPLAEIEATQASLNYSITLLASDKDTLSLMCNTLAANFRSRLATNFTAQEKLVRWPVEINCSIQDAKSIMFSDMSPPFTQERIYACQASMIVMVDVLTAHEVIARSVRHDTQLAPEGN
;
A
#
# COMPACT_ATOMS: atom_id res chain seq x y z
N MET A 1 -40.52 47.08 10.99
CA MET A 1 -39.58 46.11 11.59
C MET A 1 -39.41 44.95 10.61
N LYS A 2 -38.24 44.77 9.98
CA LYS A 2 -38.00 43.62 9.10
C LYS A 2 -37.71 42.40 10.00
N GLN A 3 -38.63 41.42 10.02
CA GLN A 3 -38.37 40.15 10.67
C GLN A 3 -37.17 39.46 10.01
N LEU A 4 -36.11 39.20 10.76
CA LEU A 4 -34.98 38.39 10.31
C LEU A 4 -35.47 36.94 10.33
N LEU A 5 -35.70 36.38 9.16
CA LEU A 5 -35.97 34.95 8.97
C LEU A 5 -34.62 34.28 8.76
N ALA A 6 -34.17 33.47 9.72
CA ALA A 6 -33.08 32.56 9.54
C ALA A 6 -33.61 31.32 8.78
N ARG A 7 -33.18 31.12 7.54
CA ARG A 7 -33.51 29.93 6.74
C ARG A 7 -32.33 28.99 6.78
N THR A 8 -32.51 27.87 7.40
CA THR A 8 -31.52 26.79 7.38
C THR A 8 -32.08 25.65 6.54
N ARG A 9 -31.23 25.07 5.73
CA ARG A 9 -31.54 23.89 4.91
C ARG A 9 -30.73 22.74 5.41
N GLU A 10 -31.39 21.66 5.76
CA GLU A 10 -30.76 20.41 6.14
C GLU A 10 -31.07 19.33 5.13
N TRP A 11 -30.11 18.41 4.95
CA TRP A 11 -30.28 17.24 4.12
C TRP A 11 -30.55 16.01 5.01
N MET A 12 -31.71 15.39 4.80
CA MET A 12 -31.99 14.04 5.35
C MET A 12 -31.60 13.01 4.33
N THR A 13 -30.77 12.06 4.73
CA THR A 13 -30.28 10.98 3.86
C THR A 13 -30.94 9.66 4.22
N THR A 14 -31.21 8.85 3.19
CA THR A 14 -31.67 7.47 3.36
C THR A 14 -30.83 6.58 2.43
N ARG A 15 -30.19 5.54 2.98
CA ARG A 15 -29.37 4.61 2.20
C ARG A 15 -30.22 3.78 1.26
N THR A 16 -29.78 3.62 0.01
CA THR A 16 -30.47 2.84 -1.03
C THR A 16 -30.15 1.35 -0.97
N GLY A 17 -29.13 0.95 -0.20
CA GLY A 17 -28.61 -0.41 -0.14
C GLY A 17 -27.53 -0.71 -1.19
N LYS A 18 -27.21 0.21 -2.10
CA LYS A 18 -26.07 0.07 -2.99
C LYS A 18 -24.79 0.51 -2.29
N VAL A 19 -23.76 -0.33 -2.40
CA VAL A 19 -22.49 -0.17 -1.69
C VAL A 19 -21.34 -0.39 -2.67
N GLU A 20 -20.33 0.47 -2.58
CA GLU A 20 -19.06 0.31 -3.27
C GLU A 20 -17.92 0.41 -2.25
N SER A 21 -16.95 -0.49 -2.32
CA SER A 21 -15.80 -0.52 -1.41
C SER A 21 -14.50 -0.44 -2.19
N THR A 22 -13.48 0.19 -1.58
CA THR A 22 -12.13 0.19 -2.13
C THR A 22 -11.52 -1.20 -2.08
N GLY A 23 -10.63 -1.48 -3.05
CA GLY A 23 -9.80 -2.69 -3.06
C GLY A 23 -8.45 -2.46 -2.40
N PHE A 24 -7.52 -3.42 -2.57
CA PHE A 24 -6.17 -3.34 -2.02
C PHE A 24 -5.09 -3.07 -3.07
N THR A 25 -5.46 -2.96 -4.34
CA THR A 25 -4.48 -2.75 -5.43
C THR A 25 -3.72 -1.44 -5.27
N ALA A 26 -4.40 -0.38 -4.85
CA ALA A 26 -3.76 0.90 -4.58
C ALA A 26 -2.80 0.82 -3.38
N ALA A 27 -3.18 0.06 -2.33
CA ALA A 27 -2.31 -0.20 -1.19
C ALA A 27 -1.06 -1.00 -1.60
N ASP A 28 -1.21 -2.06 -2.44
CA ASP A 28 -0.09 -2.83 -2.97
C ASP A 28 0.92 -1.93 -3.71
N ALA A 29 0.42 -1.02 -4.56
CA ALA A 29 1.24 -0.06 -5.28
C ALA A 29 1.93 0.94 -4.35
N ALA A 30 1.23 1.40 -3.31
CA ALA A 30 1.77 2.34 -2.32
C ALA A 30 2.86 1.69 -1.46
N VAL A 31 2.69 0.42 -1.05
CA VAL A 31 3.73 -0.36 -0.35
C VAL A 31 4.97 -0.53 -1.22
N ALA A 32 4.80 -0.88 -2.50
CA ALA A 32 5.91 -1.01 -3.43
C ALA A 32 6.66 0.32 -3.62
N LYS A 33 5.91 1.42 -3.69
CA LYS A 33 6.51 2.76 -3.75
C LYS A 33 7.28 3.07 -2.47
N ALA A 34 6.72 2.81 -1.30
CA ALA A 34 7.40 3.03 -0.02
C ALA A 34 8.71 2.24 0.07
N LEU A 35 8.73 0.97 -0.38
CA LEU A 35 9.96 0.18 -0.48
C LEU A 35 10.98 0.81 -1.44
N ASN A 36 10.54 1.26 -2.61
CA ASN A 36 11.42 1.93 -3.56
C ASN A 36 12.00 3.23 -2.99
N ASP A 37 11.19 4.00 -2.26
CA ASP A 37 11.62 5.25 -1.64
C ASP A 37 12.70 5.00 -0.57
N VAL A 38 12.61 3.90 0.18
CA VAL A 38 13.65 3.45 1.14
C VAL A 38 15.00 3.29 0.45
N PHE A 39 15.05 2.57 -0.68
CA PHE A 39 16.30 2.34 -1.40
C PHE A 39 16.74 3.55 -2.23
N SER A 40 15.82 4.41 -2.62
CA SER A 40 16.15 5.65 -3.34
C SER A 40 16.75 6.73 -2.42
N SER A 41 16.44 6.67 -1.13
CA SER A 41 17.02 7.55 -0.13
C SER A 41 18.41 7.09 0.36
N ALA A 42 18.79 5.84 0.05
CA ALA A 42 20.07 5.30 0.44
C ALA A 42 21.17 5.79 -0.50
N VAL A 43 22.28 6.27 0.07
CA VAL A 43 23.44 6.77 -0.67
C VAL A 43 24.68 6.00 -0.28
N MET A 44 25.53 5.70 -1.24
CA MET A 44 26.84 5.10 -1.04
C MET A 44 27.87 5.90 -1.82
N GLU A 45 28.60 6.80 -1.14
CA GLU A 45 29.51 7.76 -1.79
C GLU A 45 30.82 7.13 -2.27
N ALA A 46 31.37 6.16 -1.52
CA ALA A 46 32.64 5.54 -1.83
C ALA A 46 32.58 4.02 -1.67
N PRO A 47 31.92 3.28 -2.59
CA PRO A 47 31.73 1.85 -2.46
C PRO A 47 33.07 1.10 -2.57
N ARG A 48 33.33 0.19 -1.63
CA ARG A 48 34.46 -0.74 -1.71
C ARG A 48 34.17 -1.80 -2.79
N GLN A 49 35.17 -2.56 -3.17
CA GLN A 49 35.02 -3.55 -4.24
C GLN A 49 33.85 -4.53 -4.03
N HIS A 50 33.62 -4.98 -2.79
CA HIS A 50 32.51 -5.88 -2.45
C HIS A 50 31.14 -5.18 -2.32
N GLU A 51 31.11 -3.85 -2.28
CA GLU A 51 29.87 -3.03 -2.17
C GLU A 51 29.39 -2.51 -3.53
N GLN A 52 30.17 -2.67 -4.59
CA GLN A 52 29.87 -2.12 -5.91
C GLN A 52 28.54 -2.61 -6.49
N ARG A 53 28.18 -3.86 -6.22
CA ARG A 53 26.89 -4.42 -6.66
C ARG A 53 25.71 -3.76 -5.99
N TYR A 54 25.85 -3.50 -4.68
CA TYR A 54 24.82 -2.76 -3.96
C TYR A 54 24.72 -1.30 -4.44
N ALA A 55 25.84 -0.63 -4.68
CA ALA A 55 25.85 0.72 -5.25
C ALA A 55 25.18 0.74 -6.65
N SER A 56 25.48 -0.24 -7.50
CA SER A 56 24.82 -0.39 -8.81
C SER A 56 23.31 -0.62 -8.69
N PHE A 57 22.88 -1.38 -7.69
CA PHE A 57 21.45 -1.58 -7.40
C PHE A 57 20.77 -0.27 -6.99
N LEU A 58 21.39 0.53 -6.12
CA LEU A 58 20.84 1.83 -5.71
C LEU A 58 20.70 2.81 -6.90
N ALA A 59 21.56 2.69 -7.90
CA ALA A 59 21.54 3.51 -9.11
C ALA A 59 20.47 3.07 -10.14
N ARG A 60 19.85 1.89 -9.98
CA ARG A 60 18.81 1.42 -10.90
C ARG A 60 17.53 2.23 -10.74
N LYS A 61 16.71 2.22 -11.79
CA LYS A 61 15.36 2.79 -11.71
C LYS A 61 14.49 1.99 -10.73
N PRO A 62 13.51 2.62 -10.06
CA PRO A 62 12.59 1.95 -9.16
C PRO A 62 11.92 0.70 -9.74
N GLU A 63 11.48 0.77 -10.99
CA GLU A 63 10.83 -0.32 -11.73
C GLU A 63 11.73 -1.54 -11.98
N ASP A 64 13.06 -1.35 -11.96
CA ASP A 64 14.04 -2.42 -12.14
C ASP A 64 14.53 -3.01 -10.81
N ARG A 65 14.05 -2.50 -9.66
CA ARG A 65 14.47 -2.92 -8.32
C ARG A 65 13.42 -3.75 -7.60
N VAL A 66 12.16 -3.28 -7.61
CA VAL A 66 11.05 -3.90 -6.86
C VAL A 66 10.02 -4.45 -7.80
N PHE A 67 9.78 -5.73 -7.69
CA PHE A 67 8.75 -6.46 -8.41
C PHE A 67 7.57 -6.71 -7.47
N VAL A 68 6.40 -6.21 -7.85
CA VAL A 68 5.15 -6.51 -7.16
C VAL A 68 4.59 -7.75 -7.85
N GLY A 69 4.68 -8.88 -7.18
CA GLY A 69 4.36 -10.14 -7.82
C GLY A 69 3.50 -11.05 -6.97
N LYS A 70 3.02 -12.08 -7.64
CA LYS A 70 2.26 -13.18 -7.05
C LYS A 70 3.18 -14.33 -6.57
N PHE A 71 4.44 -14.01 -6.32
CA PHE A 71 5.43 -15.03 -6.02
C PHE A 71 5.57 -15.14 -4.51
N ASP A 72 4.89 -16.10 -3.94
CA ASP A 72 4.95 -16.38 -2.50
C ASP A 72 6.20 -17.19 -2.15
N ASP A 73 6.77 -17.89 -3.15
CA ASP A 73 7.99 -18.71 -3.03
C ASP A 73 9.18 -18.08 -3.77
N VAL A 74 10.34 -18.09 -3.13
CA VAL A 74 11.62 -17.64 -3.68
C VAL A 74 11.95 -18.37 -4.99
N MET A 75 11.66 -19.68 -5.06
CA MET A 75 11.95 -20.48 -6.28
C MET A 75 11.06 -20.10 -7.44
N GLU A 76 9.80 -19.74 -7.21
CA GLU A 76 8.90 -19.23 -8.23
C GLU A 76 9.38 -17.87 -8.74
N PHE A 77 9.76 -16.98 -7.82
CA PHE A 77 10.31 -15.69 -8.20
C PHE A 77 11.58 -15.83 -9.03
N LEU A 78 12.52 -16.70 -8.63
CA LEU A 78 13.74 -16.98 -9.41
C LEU A 78 13.42 -17.53 -10.79
N ARG A 79 12.43 -18.42 -10.92
CA ARG A 79 11.99 -18.93 -12.22
C ARG A 79 11.44 -17.80 -13.11
N ALA A 80 10.61 -16.92 -12.54
CA ALA A 80 10.07 -15.79 -13.28
C ALA A 80 11.16 -14.82 -13.74
N VAL A 81 12.15 -14.52 -12.90
CA VAL A 81 13.31 -13.69 -13.26
C VAL A 81 14.11 -14.33 -14.38
N ARG A 82 14.41 -15.64 -14.31
CA ARG A 82 15.12 -16.38 -15.38
C ARG A 82 14.35 -16.34 -16.71
N GLN A 83 13.02 -16.54 -16.66
CA GLN A 83 12.16 -16.46 -17.84
C GLN A 83 12.14 -15.05 -18.45
N ALA A 84 12.09 -14.02 -17.62
CA ALA A 84 12.14 -12.63 -18.08
C ALA A 84 13.48 -12.29 -18.75
N CYS A 85 14.60 -12.77 -18.18
CA CYS A 85 15.94 -12.60 -18.76
C CYS A 85 16.12 -13.37 -20.07
N ALA A 86 15.46 -14.52 -20.23
CA ALA A 86 15.56 -15.36 -21.46
C ALA A 86 14.73 -14.83 -22.64
N GLY A 87 13.96 -13.77 -22.46
CA GLY A 87 13.03 -13.26 -23.46
C GLY A 87 11.93 -14.27 -23.76
N ARG A 88 10.73 -13.97 -23.39
CA ARG A 88 9.36 -14.53 -23.59
C ARG A 88 9.19 -15.90 -24.33
N ARG A 89 10.21 -16.71 -24.49
CA ARG A 89 10.07 -18.06 -25.01
C ARG A 89 9.73 -18.99 -23.86
N SER A 90 8.62 -19.70 -24.00
CA SER A 90 8.25 -20.80 -23.11
C SER A 90 9.38 -21.84 -23.09
N VAL A 91 10.22 -21.80 -22.07
CA VAL A 91 11.32 -22.74 -21.89
C VAL A 91 10.82 -23.87 -20.99
N LYS A 92 11.06 -25.13 -21.39
CA LYS A 92 10.76 -26.28 -20.54
C LYS A 92 11.59 -26.21 -19.26
N ALA A 93 11.06 -26.73 -18.15
CA ALA A 93 11.74 -26.68 -16.85
C ALA A 93 13.15 -27.31 -16.84
N SER A 94 13.45 -28.22 -17.80
CA SER A 94 14.77 -28.83 -18.01
C SER A 94 15.78 -27.89 -18.69
N ASP A 95 15.32 -26.88 -19.39
CA ASP A 95 16.14 -26.00 -20.24
C ASP A 95 16.16 -24.57 -19.72
N MET A 96 15.98 -24.40 -18.40
CA MET A 96 15.99 -23.07 -17.80
C MET A 96 17.36 -22.41 -18.00
N PRO A 97 17.40 -21.21 -18.59
CA PRO A 97 18.64 -20.48 -18.78
C PRO A 97 19.26 -20.15 -17.42
N GLU A 98 20.58 -20.07 -17.39
CA GLU A 98 21.30 -19.58 -16.21
C GLU A 98 20.81 -18.18 -15.84
N LEU A 99 20.72 -17.93 -14.54
CA LEU A 99 20.35 -16.61 -14.04
C LEU A 99 21.46 -15.62 -14.40
N ASN A 100 21.11 -14.58 -15.12
CA ASN A 100 22.06 -13.49 -15.31
C ASN A 100 22.32 -12.81 -13.95
N ARG A 101 23.53 -13.02 -13.39
CA ARG A 101 23.94 -12.44 -12.10
C ARG A 101 23.92 -10.91 -12.10
N ASP A 102 24.00 -10.28 -13.26
CA ASP A 102 23.93 -8.83 -13.41
C ASP A 102 22.51 -8.31 -13.20
N ALA A 103 21.49 -9.19 -13.28
CA ALA A 103 20.13 -8.84 -12.93
C ALA A 103 19.94 -8.69 -11.40
N LEU A 104 20.77 -9.36 -10.59
CA LEU A 104 20.73 -9.23 -9.14
C LEU A 104 21.47 -7.96 -8.66
N PRO A 105 21.14 -7.39 -7.52
CA PRO A 105 20.08 -7.81 -6.60
C PRO A 105 18.68 -7.36 -7.03
N LEU A 106 17.65 -8.02 -6.48
CA LEU A 106 16.23 -7.77 -6.76
C LEU A 106 15.40 -7.87 -5.48
N ILE A 107 14.26 -7.23 -5.48
CA ILE A 107 13.26 -7.29 -4.41
C ILE A 107 11.95 -7.78 -5.00
N ASN A 108 11.32 -8.76 -4.34
CA ASN A 108 9.95 -9.15 -4.59
C ASN A 108 9.07 -8.75 -3.40
N LEU A 109 7.95 -8.12 -3.71
CA LEU A 109 6.90 -7.80 -2.76
C LEU A 109 5.67 -8.64 -3.12
N SER A 110 5.24 -9.49 -2.20
CA SER A 110 4.02 -10.30 -2.34
C SER A 110 3.07 -10.02 -1.18
N ARG A 111 1.77 -9.87 -1.48
CA ARG A 111 0.74 -9.78 -0.47
C ARG A 111 0.11 -11.16 -0.25
N GLY A 112 0.08 -11.61 1.00
CA GLY A 112 -0.66 -12.79 1.40
C GLY A 112 -2.17 -12.62 1.21
N PHE A 113 -2.89 -13.73 1.14
CA PHE A 113 -4.36 -13.71 1.04
C PHE A 113 -5.06 -13.57 2.40
N ASP A 114 -4.31 -13.69 3.51
CA ASP A 114 -4.86 -13.50 4.84
C ASP A 114 -5.10 -12.02 5.09
N ILE A 115 -6.36 -11.66 5.24
CA ILE A 115 -6.81 -10.30 5.53
C ILE A 115 -7.55 -10.35 6.87
N THR A 116 -7.11 -9.56 7.82
CA THR A 116 -7.79 -9.42 9.11
C THR A 116 -8.38 -8.02 9.20
N TYR A 117 -9.69 -7.96 9.42
CA TYR A 117 -10.36 -6.71 9.77
C TYR A 117 -10.31 -6.55 11.29
N ASP A 118 -9.99 -5.37 11.75
CA ASP A 118 -9.92 -5.10 13.18
C ASP A 118 -11.33 -5.12 13.78
N ASN A 119 -11.57 -6.09 14.67
CA ASN A 119 -12.84 -6.28 15.35
C ASN A 119 -12.90 -5.57 16.71
N ASN A 120 -11.90 -4.79 17.07
CA ASN A 120 -11.88 -4.13 18.37
C ASN A 120 -13.03 -3.14 18.58
N ASP A 121 -13.77 -2.82 17.50
CA ASP A 121 -14.86 -1.87 17.54
C ASP A 121 -16.19 -2.48 17.14
N GLN A 122 -16.66 -3.43 17.93
CA GLN A 122 -18.07 -3.87 17.80
C GLN A 122 -19.06 -2.74 18.14
N GLU A 123 -18.61 -1.66 18.72
CA GLU A 123 -19.51 -0.60 19.17
C GLU A 123 -19.38 0.73 18.45
N ILE A 124 -18.27 1.05 17.74
CA ILE A 124 -18.11 2.47 17.58
C ILE A 124 -17.76 2.91 16.20
N ASP A 125 -16.88 2.37 15.51
CA ASP A 125 -16.36 3.24 14.48
C ASP A 125 -16.49 2.72 13.07
N ARG A 126 -17.74 2.58 12.70
CA ARG A 126 -18.10 3.08 11.37
C ARG A 126 -17.90 4.60 11.41
N HIS A 127 -16.64 5.04 11.48
CA HIS A 127 -16.37 6.44 11.42
C HIS A 127 -16.98 6.94 10.14
N ARG A 128 -17.90 7.85 10.28
CA ARG A 128 -18.43 8.60 9.14
C ARG A 128 -17.26 9.40 8.61
N TYR A 129 -16.52 8.81 7.65
CA TYR A 129 -15.34 9.43 7.07
C TYR A 129 -15.70 10.72 6.33
N GLY A 130 -16.96 10.80 5.85
CA GLY A 130 -17.47 11.97 5.16
C GLY A 130 -18.66 11.63 4.26
N SER A 131 -18.93 12.51 3.34
CA SER A 131 -19.92 12.31 2.30
C SER A 131 -19.44 12.92 0.99
N PHE A 132 -19.74 12.25 -0.12
CA PHE A 132 -19.65 12.88 -1.43
C PHE A 132 -20.87 13.77 -1.64
N THR A 133 -20.65 15.00 -2.03
CA THR A 133 -21.72 15.99 -2.23
C THR A 133 -21.72 16.56 -3.64
N ASP A 134 -22.88 16.88 -4.16
CA ASP A 134 -23.03 17.65 -5.40
C ASP A 134 -23.02 19.15 -5.07
N GLN A 135 -21.91 19.81 -5.38
CA GLN A 135 -21.75 21.24 -5.16
C GLN A 135 -22.70 22.10 -6.01
N SER A 136 -23.15 21.56 -7.16
CA SER A 136 -24.10 22.27 -8.04
C SER A 136 -25.52 22.31 -7.47
N GLN A 137 -25.83 21.42 -6.53
CA GLN A 137 -27.12 21.29 -5.87
C GLN A 137 -27.06 21.58 -4.36
N ASP A 138 -26.36 22.64 -3.99
CA ASP A 138 -26.28 23.09 -2.60
C ASP A 138 -25.71 22.02 -1.65
N ASN A 139 -24.61 21.38 -2.08
CA ASN A 139 -23.95 20.30 -1.38
C ASN A 139 -24.87 19.11 -1.05
N MET A 140 -25.76 18.76 -1.96
CA MET A 140 -26.63 17.59 -1.81
C MET A 140 -25.79 16.31 -1.63
N PRO A 141 -25.99 15.54 -0.57
CA PRO A 141 -25.27 14.27 -0.35
C PRO A 141 -25.64 13.26 -1.44
N LEU A 142 -24.60 12.65 -2.02
CA LEU A 142 -24.71 11.58 -3.04
C LEU A 142 -24.38 10.21 -2.46
N ALA A 143 -23.38 10.17 -1.57
CA ALA A 143 -22.99 8.95 -0.87
C ALA A 143 -22.40 9.30 0.51
N GLU A 144 -22.65 8.43 1.48
CA GLU A 144 -21.99 8.43 2.79
C GLU A 144 -20.80 7.50 2.74
N ILE A 145 -19.66 7.93 3.30
CA ILE A 145 -18.42 7.16 3.32
C ILE A 145 -18.17 6.68 4.74
N GLU A 146 -17.93 5.39 4.88
CA GLU A 146 -17.46 4.75 6.11
C GLU A 146 -16.02 4.28 5.91
N ALA A 147 -15.20 4.31 6.96
CA ALA A 147 -13.86 3.77 6.97
C ALA A 147 -13.77 2.63 7.98
N THR A 148 -13.14 1.54 7.57
CA THR A 148 -12.73 0.43 8.45
C THR A 148 -11.25 0.17 8.23
N GLN A 149 -10.60 -0.52 9.16
CA GLN A 149 -9.18 -0.88 9.00
C GLN A 149 -9.03 -2.36 8.71
N ALA A 150 -8.11 -2.67 7.80
CA ALA A 150 -7.71 -4.03 7.49
C ALA A 150 -6.20 -4.19 7.68
N SER A 151 -5.79 -5.32 8.24
CA SER A 151 -4.40 -5.74 8.33
C SER A 151 -4.07 -6.65 7.15
N LEU A 152 -3.08 -6.26 6.37
CA LEU A 152 -2.58 -6.98 5.20
C LEU A 152 -1.17 -7.49 5.49
N ASN A 153 -0.94 -8.79 5.24
CA ASN A 153 0.37 -9.40 5.37
C ASN A 153 1.14 -9.29 4.06
N TYR A 154 2.34 -8.72 4.12
CA TYR A 154 3.25 -8.65 2.99
C TYR A 154 4.52 -9.43 3.27
N SER A 155 5.00 -10.15 2.26
CA SER A 155 6.31 -10.78 2.24
C SER A 155 7.25 -9.99 1.36
N ILE A 156 8.39 -9.59 1.91
CA ILE A 156 9.46 -8.90 1.19
C ILE A 156 10.60 -9.90 1.01
N THR A 157 10.85 -10.31 -0.22
CA THR A 157 11.96 -11.21 -0.54
C THR A 157 13.09 -10.42 -1.18
N LEU A 158 14.27 -10.47 -0.56
CA LEU A 158 15.49 -9.85 -1.06
C LEU A 158 16.39 -10.92 -1.66
N LEU A 159 16.85 -10.72 -2.89
CA LEU A 159 17.75 -11.63 -3.61
C LEU A 159 19.05 -10.92 -3.96
N ALA A 160 20.18 -11.58 -3.71
CA ALA A 160 21.50 -11.10 -4.09
C ALA A 160 22.42 -12.24 -4.54
N SER A 161 23.47 -11.89 -5.27
CA SER A 161 24.51 -12.83 -5.72
C SER A 161 25.61 -13.04 -4.68
N ASP A 162 25.65 -12.23 -3.64
CA ASP A 162 26.64 -12.30 -2.55
C ASP A 162 26.02 -11.87 -1.21
N LYS A 163 26.63 -12.31 -0.11
CA LYS A 163 26.14 -12.05 1.24
C LYS A 163 26.25 -10.61 1.67
N ASP A 164 27.29 -9.92 1.23
CA ASP A 164 27.56 -8.53 1.65
C ASP A 164 26.49 -7.61 1.07
N THR A 165 26.15 -7.79 -0.21
CA THR A 165 25.07 -7.08 -0.86
C THR A 165 23.72 -7.36 -0.17
N LEU A 166 23.41 -8.64 0.14
CA LEU A 166 22.18 -8.98 0.84
C LEU A 166 22.11 -8.33 2.23
N SER A 167 23.22 -8.37 2.97
CA SER A 167 23.31 -7.75 4.30
C SER A 167 23.08 -6.24 4.25
N LEU A 168 23.64 -5.56 3.24
CA LEU A 168 23.43 -4.12 3.03
C LEU A 168 21.96 -3.81 2.70
N MET A 169 21.31 -4.63 1.88
CA MET A 169 19.87 -4.49 1.60
C MET A 169 19.02 -4.65 2.87
N CYS A 170 19.30 -5.67 3.67
CA CYS A 170 18.59 -5.90 4.94
C CYS A 170 18.78 -4.74 5.91
N ASN A 171 20.04 -4.26 6.05
CA ASN A 171 20.37 -3.15 6.95
C ASN A 171 19.70 -1.85 6.51
N THR A 172 19.69 -1.55 5.21
CA THR A 172 19.01 -0.38 4.66
C THR A 172 17.53 -0.42 4.94
N LEU A 173 16.88 -1.55 4.69
CA LEU A 173 15.46 -1.73 4.95
C LEU A 173 15.15 -1.59 6.44
N ALA A 174 15.88 -2.28 7.30
CA ALA A 174 15.70 -2.22 8.75
C ALA A 174 15.93 -0.82 9.33
N ALA A 175 16.96 -0.11 8.87
CA ALA A 175 17.27 1.24 9.33
C ALA A 175 16.15 2.23 8.98
N ASN A 176 15.63 2.15 7.76
CA ASN A 176 14.58 3.05 7.30
C ASN A 176 13.23 2.75 7.97
N PHE A 177 12.88 1.48 8.19
CA PHE A 177 11.65 1.13 8.89
C PHE A 177 11.67 1.49 10.38
N ARG A 178 12.85 1.58 10.99
CA ARG A 178 12.99 2.12 12.35
C ARG A 178 12.77 3.64 12.41
N SER A 179 12.99 4.33 11.33
CA SER A 179 12.70 5.74 11.20
C SER A 179 11.21 5.91 10.89
N ARG A 180 10.47 6.63 11.71
CA ARG A 180 9.01 6.80 11.56
C ARG A 180 8.56 7.40 10.22
N LEU A 181 9.49 7.94 9.43
CA LEU A 181 9.18 8.60 8.15
C LEU A 181 8.75 7.61 7.05
N ALA A 182 9.20 6.36 7.12
CA ALA A 182 8.86 5.35 6.11
C ALA A 182 7.68 4.46 6.49
N THR A 183 7.10 4.64 7.69
CA THR A 183 6.07 3.72 8.21
C THR A 183 4.65 4.16 7.92
N ASN A 184 4.42 5.44 7.60
CA ASN A 184 3.11 5.97 7.25
C ASN A 184 3.16 6.55 5.85
N PHE A 185 2.25 6.14 5.00
CA PHE A 185 2.13 6.60 3.62
C PHE A 185 0.68 6.52 3.17
N THR A 186 0.37 7.09 2.02
CA THR A 186 -0.99 7.12 1.48
C THR A 186 -1.05 6.46 0.12
N ALA A 187 -2.19 5.84 -0.17
CA ALA A 187 -2.55 5.31 -1.48
C ALA A 187 -3.67 6.15 -2.09
N GLN A 188 -3.64 6.33 -3.40
CA GLN A 188 -4.71 7.00 -4.13
C GLN A 188 -5.59 5.94 -4.81
N GLU A 189 -6.87 5.97 -4.54
CA GLU A 189 -7.87 5.06 -5.09
C GLU A 189 -9.04 5.88 -5.66
N LYS A 190 -9.93 5.23 -6.39
CA LYS A 190 -11.19 5.81 -6.83
C LYS A 190 -12.34 5.10 -6.14
N LEU A 191 -13.25 5.89 -5.58
CA LEU A 191 -14.48 5.42 -4.97
C LEU A 191 -15.65 6.20 -5.57
N VAL A 192 -16.63 5.51 -6.15
CA VAL A 192 -17.81 6.06 -6.84
C VAL A 192 -17.51 6.99 -8.02
N ARG A 193 -16.41 7.45 -8.30
CA ARG A 193 -15.89 8.36 -9.37
C ARG A 193 -14.90 9.38 -8.84
N TRP A 194 -14.81 9.54 -7.53
CA TRP A 194 -13.93 10.53 -6.91
C TRP A 194 -12.63 9.90 -6.46
N PRO A 195 -11.53 10.63 -6.59
CA PRO A 195 -10.29 10.20 -5.97
C PRO A 195 -10.43 10.27 -4.44
N VAL A 196 -10.02 9.22 -3.77
CA VAL A 196 -9.95 9.14 -2.32
C VAL A 196 -8.53 8.80 -1.89
N GLU A 197 -8.15 9.25 -0.72
CA GLU A 197 -6.88 8.93 -0.12
C GLU A 197 -7.08 7.87 0.97
N ILE A 198 -6.28 6.82 0.90
CA ILE A 198 -6.30 5.69 1.83
C ILE A 198 -5.02 5.78 2.66
N ASN A 199 -5.16 5.80 3.98
CA ASN A 199 -4.01 5.77 4.86
C ASN A 199 -3.49 4.34 4.99
N CYS A 200 -2.17 4.21 4.94
CA CYS A 200 -1.46 2.96 5.13
C CYS A 200 -0.39 3.15 6.21
N SER A 201 -0.26 2.19 7.11
CA SER A 201 0.77 2.21 8.14
C SER A 201 1.37 0.83 8.37
N ILE A 202 2.70 0.78 8.50
CA ILE A 202 3.42 -0.46 8.81
C ILE A 202 3.37 -0.67 10.33
N GLN A 203 2.81 -1.80 10.75
CA GLN A 203 2.84 -2.22 12.15
C GLN A 203 4.22 -2.79 12.49
N ASP A 204 4.64 -2.60 13.74
CA ASP A 204 5.86 -3.18 14.32
C ASP A 204 7.11 -3.07 13.43
N ALA A 205 7.19 -2.00 12.65
CA ALA A 205 8.30 -1.75 11.73
C ALA A 205 9.69 -1.81 12.40
N LYS A 206 9.73 -1.65 13.74
CA LYS A 206 10.98 -1.75 14.52
C LYS A 206 11.44 -3.18 14.72
N SER A 207 10.56 -4.16 14.54
CA SER A 207 10.79 -5.58 14.83
C SER A 207 10.93 -6.42 13.57
N ILE A 208 11.27 -5.82 12.44
CA ILE A 208 11.44 -6.57 11.19
C ILE A 208 12.50 -7.66 11.35
N MET A 209 12.13 -8.89 11.03
CA MET A 209 13.00 -10.07 11.11
C MET A 209 13.20 -10.65 9.71
N PHE A 210 14.45 -10.96 9.38
CA PHE A 210 14.81 -11.58 8.11
C PHE A 210 15.12 -13.05 8.33
N SER A 211 14.43 -13.91 7.62
CA SER A 211 14.66 -15.35 7.60
C SER A 211 15.46 -15.74 6.35
N ASP A 212 16.45 -16.61 6.50
CA ASP A 212 17.21 -17.14 5.38
C ASP A 212 16.32 -18.07 4.55
N MET A 213 16.17 -17.72 3.27
CA MET A 213 15.41 -18.46 2.27
C MET A 213 16.29 -18.82 1.07
N SER A 214 17.61 -18.86 1.27
CA SER A 214 18.56 -19.18 0.21
C SER A 214 18.31 -20.60 -0.32
N PRO A 215 18.19 -20.77 -1.65
CA PRO A 215 17.99 -22.08 -2.24
C PRO A 215 19.19 -23.00 -1.94
N PRO A 216 18.97 -24.31 -1.75
CA PRO A 216 20.06 -25.26 -1.57
C PRO A 216 21.02 -25.23 -2.77
N PHE A 217 22.30 -25.42 -2.48
CA PHE A 217 23.37 -25.32 -3.47
C PHE A 217 23.14 -26.22 -4.68
N THR A 218 22.75 -25.63 -5.78
CA THR A 218 23.01 -26.07 -7.13
C THR A 218 24.07 -25.14 -7.74
N GLN A 219 24.47 -25.31 -8.93
CA GLN A 219 25.65 -24.67 -9.60
C GLN A 219 25.83 -23.15 -9.40
N GLU A 220 24.81 -22.42 -8.90
CA GLU A 220 24.87 -20.97 -8.69
C GLU A 220 24.54 -20.62 -7.23
N ARG A 221 25.44 -19.87 -6.57
CA ARG A 221 25.16 -19.29 -5.25
C ARG A 221 24.26 -18.08 -5.38
N ILE A 222 23.00 -18.22 -4.97
CA ILE A 222 22.05 -17.12 -4.78
C ILE A 222 21.73 -17.05 -3.33
N TYR A 223 21.79 -15.85 -2.76
CA TYR A 223 21.42 -15.58 -1.39
C TYR A 223 20.06 -14.92 -1.37
N ALA A 224 19.18 -15.43 -0.54
CA ALA A 224 17.82 -14.93 -0.39
C ALA A 224 17.47 -14.77 1.08
N CYS A 225 16.80 -13.70 1.41
CA CYS A 225 16.13 -13.60 2.70
C CYS A 225 14.71 -13.05 2.51
N GLN A 226 13.85 -13.39 3.45
CA GLN A 226 12.46 -12.96 3.46
C GLN A 226 12.14 -12.28 4.79
N ALA A 227 11.40 -11.18 4.72
CA ALA A 227 10.82 -10.53 5.86
C ALA A 227 9.31 -10.46 5.71
N SER A 228 8.58 -10.66 6.81
CA SER A 228 7.14 -10.40 6.87
C SER A 228 6.88 -9.00 7.41
N MET A 229 5.88 -8.34 6.86
CA MET A 229 5.47 -7.01 7.22
C MET A 229 3.94 -6.94 7.26
N ILE A 230 3.38 -6.40 8.33
CA ILE A 230 1.96 -6.14 8.44
C ILE A 230 1.70 -4.67 8.13
N VAL A 231 0.80 -4.43 7.21
CA VAL A 231 0.37 -3.07 6.85
C VAL A 231 -1.11 -2.90 7.20
N MET A 232 -1.38 -1.93 8.05
CA MET A 232 -2.75 -1.46 8.31
C MET A 232 -3.17 -0.55 7.18
N VAL A 233 -4.35 -0.79 6.63
CA VAL A 233 -4.90 -0.06 5.48
C VAL A 233 -6.33 0.34 5.78
N ASP A 234 -6.68 1.61 5.54
CA ASP A 234 -8.06 2.05 5.61
C ASP A 234 -8.84 1.49 4.41
N VAL A 235 -9.97 0.86 4.68
CA VAL A 235 -10.92 0.39 3.68
C VAL A 235 -12.12 1.33 3.69
N LEU A 236 -12.30 2.07 2.61
CA LEU A 236 -13.39 3.01 2.47
C LEU A 236 -14.58 2.34 1.78
N THR A 237 -15.75 2.55 2.35
CA THR A 237 -17.02 2.03 1.81
C THR A 237 -17.99 3.18 1.60
N ALA A 238 -18.47 3.36 0.37
CA ALA A 238 -19.46 4.36 0.02
C ALA A 238 -20.85 3.72 -0.06
N HIS A 239 -21.80 4.29 0.66
CA HIS A 239 -23.21 3.93 0.64
C HIS A 239 -23.96 4.99 -0.17
N GLU A 240 -24.60 4.59 -1.29
CA GLU A 240 -25.46 5.49 -2.05
C GLU A 240 -26.64 5.95 -1.20
N VAL A 241 -26.92 7.26 -1.22
CA VAL A 241 -28.03 7.84 -0.45
C VAL A 241 -28.98 8.60 -1.34
N ILE A 242 -30.27 8.58 -0.95
CA ILE A 242 -31.28 9.50 -1.45
C ILE A 242 -31.36 10.65 -0.47
N ALA A 243 -31.07 11.85 -0.93
CA ALA A 243 -31.15 13.06 -0.11
C ALA A 243 -32.49 13.80 -0.33
N ARG A 244 -33.11 14.19 0.78
CA ARG A 244 -34.30 15.06 0.78
C ARG A 244 -33.97 16.34 1.56
N SER A 245 -34.28 17.49 0.96
CA SER A 245 -34.06 18.75 1.68
C SER A 245 -35.22 19.03 2.65
N VAL A 246 -34.87 19.36 3.87
CA VAL A 246 -35.78 19.91 4.87
C VAL A 246 -35.45 21.39 5.05
N ARG A 247 -36.45 22.22 4.94
CA ARG A 247 -36.31 23.67 5.20
C ARG A 247 -36.87 23.97 6.58
N HIS A 248 -36.06 24.60 7.39
CA HIS A 248 -36.48 25.14 8.68
C HIS A 248 -36.58 26.66 8.54
N ASP A 249 -37.79 27.18 8.67
CA ASP A 249 -38.07 28.61 8.77
C ASP A 249 -38.21 28.97 10.26
N THR A 250 -37.16 29.50 10.84
CA THR A 250 -37.20 29.93 12.26
C THR A 250 -37.54 31.41 12.31
N GLN A 251 -38.69 31.76 12.87
CA GLN A 251 -39.00 33.13 13.21
C GLN A 251 -38.29 33.49 14.52
N LEU A 252 -37.35 34.40 14.45
CA LEU A 252 -36.78 34.97 15.67
C LEU A 252 -37.83 35.89 16.31
N ALA A 253 -38.31 35.53 17.50
CA ALA A 253 -39.16 36.42 18.28
C ALA A 253 -38.38 37.73 18.54
N PRO A 254 -39.01 38.91 18.42
CA PRO A 254 -38.36 40.13 18.80
C PRO A 254 -38.05 40.05 20.31
N GLU A 255 -36.79 40.30 20.66
CA GLU A 255 -36.44 40.49 22.08
C GLU A 255 -37.36 41.57 22.65
N GLY A 256 -38.13 41.20 23.66
CA GLY A 256 -39.00 42.12 24.36
C GLY A 256 -38.18 43.16 25.12
N ASN A 257 -38.55 44.40 24.92
CA ASN A 257 -38.09 45.53 25.76
C ASN A 257 -38.47 45.33 27.19
#